data_71d8dfded1f938a4d770dffec294cdbf
#
_entry.id   71d8dfded1f938a4d770dffec294cdbf
#
_cell.length_a   1.000
_cell.length_b   1.000
_cell.length_c   1.000
_cell.angle_alpha   90.00
_cell.angle_beta   90.00
_cell.angle_gamma   90.00
#
_symmetry.space_group_name_H-M   'P 1'
#
loop_
_entity.id
_entity.type
_entity.pdbx_description
1 polymer ?
#
loop_
_entity_poly.entity_id
_entity_poly.type
_entity_poly.pdbx_seq_one_letter_code
_entity_poly.pdbx_strand_id
1 'polypeptide(L)'
;MIVRVWRAKIDRAHLEEYRRFEQERCLPMLRKQPGLLGVLLLRQAEDHAASLTIWEDAGAVDALQSSPSYREITHELAQSALLAGDESVEVLEVEGGDLRPEALVRTLDRTRRAGP
;
A
#
# COMPACT_ATOMS: atom_id res chain seq x y z
N MET A 1 -13.00 11.88 2.16
CA MET A 1 -11.82 11.02 2.40
C MET A 1 -12.13 9.61 1.93
N ILE A 2 -11.19 9.04 1.21
CA ILE A 2 -11.33 7.72 0.59
C ILE A 2 -10.24 6.80 1.13
N VAL A 3 -10.60 5.55 1.39
CA VAL A 3 -9.63 4.49 1.71
C VAL A 3 -9.62 3.50 0.55
N ARG A 4 -8.42 3.16 0.09
CA ARG A 4 -8.21 2.17 -0.96
C ARG A 4 -7.41 1.02 -0.36
N VAL A 5 -7.91 -0.20 -0.52
CA VAL A 5 -7.24 -1.39 -0.01
C VAL A 5 -6.90 -2.31 -1.18
N TRP A 6 -5.61 -2.54 -1.36
CA TRP A 6 -5.08 -3.50 -2.34
C TRP A 6 -4.66 -4.76 -1.60
N ARG A 7 -4.99 -5.92 -2.13
CA ARG A 7 -4.62 -7.22 -1.56
C ARG A 7 -4.04 -8.12 -2.62
N ALA A 8 -3.06 -8.92 -2.23
CA ALA A 8 -2.46 -9.91 -3.10
C ALA A 8 -1.87 -11.06 -2.31
N LYS A 9 -1.79 -12.22 -2.96
CA LYS A 9 -1.03 -13.34 -2.45
C LYS A 9 0.37 -13.27 -3.03
N ILE A 10 1.38 -13.44 -2.17
CA ILE A 10 2.79 -13.39 -2.55
C ILE A 10 3.29 -14.81 -2.78
N ASP A 11 4.13 -15.00 -3.77
CA ASP A 11 4.80 -16.27 -3.98
C ASP A 11 5.74 -16.56 -2.81
N ARG A 12 5.57 -17.74 -2.18
CA ARG A 12 6.31 -18.08 -0.96
C ARG A 12 7.81 -18.19 -1.18
N ALA A 13 8.25 -18.43 -2.41
CA ALA A 13 9.67 -18.47 -2.74
C ALA A 13 10.29 -17.06 -2.83
N HIS A 14 9.48 -15.99 -2.84
CA HIS A 14 9.92 -14.62 -3.08
C HIS A 14 9.49 -13.62 -2.00
N LEU A 15 9.28 -14.07 -0.77
CA LEU A 15 8.77 -13.20 0.31
C LEU A 15 9.70 -12.02 0.58
N GLU A 16 11.00 -12.25 0.66
CA GLU A 16 11.97 -11.18 0.92
C GLU A 16 12.10 -10.21 -0.26
N GLU A 17 12.07 -10.74 -1.47
CA GLU A 17 12.09 -9.90 -2.68
C GLU A 17 10.87 -8.99 -2.74
N TYR A 18 9.69 -9.53 -2.39
CA TYR A 18 8.47 -8.73 -2.35
C TYR A 18 8.56 -7.63 -1.30
N ARG A 19 9.05 -7.94 -0.11
CA ARG A 19 9.23 -6.95 0.96
C ARG A 19 10.13 -5.81 0.52
N ARG A 20 11.22 -6.14 -0.15
CA ARG A 20 12.14 -5.15 -0.71
C ARG A 20 11.46 -4.29 -1.78
N PHE A 21 10.73 -4.92 -2.68
CA PHE A 21 9.96 -4.22 -3.71
C PHE A 21 8.98 -3.23 -3.08
N GLU A 22 8.26 -3.67 -2.07
CA GLU A 22 7.29 -2.85 -1.35
C GLU A 22 7.95 -1.63 -0.70
N GLN A 23 9.07 -1.83 -0.01
CA GLN A 23 9.77 -0.77 0.70
C GLN A 23 10.53 0.17 -0.24
N GLU A 24 11.16 -0.35 -1.26
CA GLU A 24 12.05 0.42 -2.12
C GLU A 24 11.38 1.00 -3.36
N ARG A 25 10.31 0.37 -3.84
CA ARG A 25 9.62 0.79 -5.06
C ARG A 25 8.22 1.33 -4.82
N CYS A 26 7.39 0.56 -4.12
CA CYS A 26 5.98 0.95 -3.92
C CYS A 26 5.82 2.13 -2.98
N LEU A 27 6.41 2.06 -1.82
CA LEU A 27 6.24 3.10 -0.78
C LEU A 27 6.75 4.47 -1.23
N PRO A 28 7.95 4.60 -1.82
CA PRO A 28 8.40 5.89 -2.34
C PRO A 28 7.51 6.45 -3.45
N MET A 29 7.00 5.61 -4.33
CA MET A 29 6.09 6.02 -5.40
C MET A 29 4.79 6.57 -4.80
N LEU A 30 4.20 5.88 -3.82
CA LEU A 30 2.96 6.31 -3.17
C LEU A 30 3.13 7.64 -2.44
N ARG A 31 4.25 7.82 -1.74
CA ARG A 31 4.53 9.06 -1.00
C ARG A 31 4.51 10.31 -1.87
N LYS A 32 4.75 10.18 -3.16
CA LYS A 32 4.80 11.29 -4.11
C LYS A 32 3.45 11.61 -4.73
N GLN A 33 2.42 10.82 -4.45
CA GLN A 33 1.12 11.01 -5.09
C GLN A 33 0.36 12.17 -4.46
N PRO A 34 -0.13 13.12 -5.27
CA PRO A 34 -0.97 14.20 -4.74
C PRO A 34 -2.23 13.66 -4.07
N GLY A 35 -2.58 14.24 -2.93
CA GLY A 35 -3.78 13.86 -2.20
C GLY A 35 -3.65 12.64 -1.32
N LEU A 36 -2.48 12.01 -1.25
CA LEU A 36 -2.25 10.92 -0.33
C LEU A 36 -2.14 11.46 1.10
N LEU A 37 -2.91 10.88 2.02
CA LEU A 37 -2.91 11.25 3.44
C LEU A 37 -2.19 10.23 4.30
N GLY A 38 -2.12 8.98 3.88
CA GLY A 38 -1.44 7.94 4.63
C GLY A 38 -1.33 6.62 3.89
N VAL A 39 -0.36 5.82 4.29
CA VAL A 39 -0.11 4.47 3.75
C VAL A 39 0.19 3.54 4.90
N LEU A 40 -0.46 2.39 4.92
CA LEU A 40 -0.12 1.30 5.83
C LEU A 40 0.13 0.04 5.01
N LEU A 41 1.26 -0.59 5.27
CA LEU A 41 1.61 -1.87 4.66
C LEU A 41 1.23 -2.97 5.65
N LEU A 42 0.45 -3.93 5.19
CA LEU A 42 -0.21 -4.91 6.05
C LEU A 42 0.14 -6.34 5.66
N ARG A 43 0.14 -7.23 6.65
CA ARG A 43 0.28 -8.68 6.45
C ARG A 43 -0.79 -9.40 7.25
N GLN A 44 -1.48 -10.34 6.60
CA GLN A 44 -2.41 -11.23 7.29
C GLN A 44 -1.70 -12.53 7.65
N ALA A 45 -0.95 -13.08 6.71
CA ALA A 45 -0.05 -14.20 6.86
C ALA A 45 1.21 -13.85 6.08
N GLU A 46 2.27 -14.66 6.16
CA GLU A 46 3.52 -14.37 5.46
C GLU A 46 3.31 -14.05 3.99
N ASP A 47 2.42 -14.79 3.32
CA ASP A 47 2.19 -14.70 1.89
C ASP A 47 0.91 -13.96 1.51
N HIS A 48 0.27 -13.25 2.45
CA HIS A 48 -0.91 -12.43 2.16
C HIS A 48 -0.62 -10.97 2.54
N ALA A 49 -0.43 -10.15 1.53
CA ALA A 49 -0.11 -8.73 1.68
C ALA A 49 -1.32 -7.86 1.39
N ALA A 50 -1.37 -6.73 2.05
CA ALA A 50 -2.30 -5.67 1.71
C ALA A 50 -1.61 -4.33 1.88
N SER A 51 -2.07 -3.34 1.13
CA SER A 51 -1.73 -1.94 1.38
C SER A 51 -3.02 -1.16 1.55
N LEU A 52 -3.06 -0.35 2.58
CA LEU A 52 -4.18 0.56 2.85
C LEU A 52 -3.68 1.97 2.62
N THR A 53 -4.30 2.67 1.68
CA THR A 53 -3.96 4.05 1.39
C THR A 53 -5.15 4.94 1.68
N ILE A 54 -4.87 6.11 2.23
CA ILE A 54 -5.89 7.08 2.63
C ILE A 54 -5.70 8.31 1.74
N TRP A 55 -6.80 8.78 1.13
CA TRP A 55 -6.79 9.83 0.11
C TRP A 55 -7.77 10.95 0.46
N GLU A 56 -7.45 12.17 0.04
CA GLU A 56 -8.30 13.33 0.29
C GLU A 56 -9.69 13.16 -0.32
N ASP A 57 -9.77 12.65 -1.56
CA ASP A 57 -11.00 12.54 -2.31
C ASP A 57 -10.90 11.53 -3.45
N ALA A 58 -11.99 11.31 -4.14
CA ALA A 58 -12.04 10.40 -5.30
C ALA A 58 -11.15 10.87 -6.45
N GLY A 59 -11.00 12.17 -6.63
CA GLY A 59 -10.12 12.74 -7.65
C GLY A 59 -8.67 12.35 -7.46
N ALA A 60 -8.21 12.26 -6.22
CA ALA A 60 -6.85 11.83 -5.90
C ALA A 60 -6.64 10.35 -6.27
N VAL A 61 -7.64 9.51 -6.02
CA VAL A 61 -7.60 8.09 -6.41
C VAL A 61 -7.56 7.95 -7.93
N ASP A 62 -8.37 8.72 -8.64
CA ASP A 62 -8.37 8.72 -10.10
C ASP A 62 -7.02 9.18 -10.65
N ALA A 63 -6.43 10.21 -10.04
CA ALA A 63 -5.12 10.70 -10.44
C ALA A 63 -4.01 9.65 -10.21
N LEU A 64 -4.12 8.86 -9.15
CA LEU A 64 -3.20 7.74 -8.93
C LEU A 64 -3.22 6.78 -10.12
N GLN A 65 -4.40 6.37 -10.55
CA GLN A 65 -4.56 5.41 -11.64
C GLN A 65 -3.99 5.92 -12.96
N SER A 66 -3.96 7.23 -13.14
CA SER A 66 -3.40 7.87 -14.34
C SER A 66 -1.92 8.23 -14.19
N SER A 67 -1.35 8.05 -13.02
CA SER A 67 0.04 8.42 -12.74
C SER A 67 1.01 7.52 -13.50
N PRO A 68 1.97 8.07 -14.25
CA PRO A 68 2.98 7.27 -14.94
C PRO A 68 3.81 6.42 -13.98
N SER A 69 4.19 6.95 -12.82
CA SER A 69 4.98 6.20 -11.84
C SER A 69 4.20 5.03 -11.25
N TYR A 70 2.91 5.20 -11.00
CA TYR A 70 2.05 4.11 -10.54
C TYR A 70 1.94 3.01 -11.60
N ARG A 71 1.72 3.39 -12.87
CA ARG A 71 1.62 2.43 -13.97
C ARG A 71 2.92 1.66 -14.17
N GLU A 72 4.05 2.33 -14.05
CA GLU A 72 5.36 1.70 -14.14
C GLU A 72 5.54 0.64 -13.06
N ILE A 73 5.22 0.97 -11.81
CA ILE A 73 5.34 0.06 -10.66
C ILE A 73 4.39 -1.13 -10.80
N THR A 74 3.14 -0.90 -11.18
CA THR A 74 2.17 -1.98 -11.36
C THR A 74 2.56 -2.90 -12.53
N HIS A 75 3.10 -2.34 -13.60
CA HIS A 75 3.61 -3.13 -14.72
C HIS A 75 4.80 -3.99 -14.29
N GLU A 76 5.74 -3.41 -13.57
CA GLU A 76 6.90 -4.11 -13.03
C GLU A 76 6.48 -5.28 -12.15
N LEU A 77 5.50 -5.06 -11.26
CA LEU A 77 4.96 -6.10 -10.40
C LEU A 77 4.29 -7.21 -11.21
N ALA A 78 3.50 -6.85 -12.23
CA ALA A 78 2.83 -7.81 -13.10
C ALA A 78 3.81 -8.67 -13.90
N GLN A 79 4.97 -8.14 -14.27
CA GLN A 79 6.01 -8.86 -15.00
C GLN A 79 6.92 -9.68 -14.08
N SER A 80 6.81 -9.50 -12.77
CA SER A 80 7.64 -10.20 -11.80
C SER A 80 7.05 -11.57 -11.44
N ALA A 81 7.84 -12.38 -10.75
CA ALA A 81 7.37 -13.63 -10.17
C ALA A 81 6.95 -13.49 -8.72
N LEU A 82 6.74 -12.25 -8.25
CA LEU A 82 6.49 -11.98 -6.83
C LEU A 82 5.10 -12.37 -6.36
N LEU A 83 4.10 -12.29 -7.24
CA LEU A 83 2.72 -12.61 -6.87
C LEU A 83 2.34 -14.03 -7.28
N ALA A 84 1.54 -14.69 -6.44
CA ALA A 84 1.13 -16.08 -6.64
C ALA A 84 -0.34 -16.22 -7.04
N GLY A 85 -1.05 -15.13 -7.24
CA GLY A 85 -2.48 -15.17 -7.55
C GLY A 85 -3.01 -13.82 -7.95
N ASP A 86 -4.32 -13.70 -7.95
CA ASP A 86 -5.00 -12.48 -8.34
C ASP A 86 -4.86 -11.38 -7.30
N GLU A 87 -4.87 -10.14 -7.77
CA GLU A 87 -4.93 -8.96 -6.94
C GLU A 87 -6.38 -8.52 -6.80
N SER A 88 -6.68 -7.86 -5.70
CA SER A 88 -7.98 -7.21 -5.52
C SER A 88 -7.80 -5.79 -5.01
N VAL A 89 -8.75 -4.93 -5.36
CA VAL A 89 -8.78 -3.54 -4.90
C VAL A 89 -10.18 -3.21 -4.44
N GLU A 90 -10.28 -2.64 -3.24
CA GLU A 90 -11.51 -2.07 -2.72
C GLU A 90 -11.32 -0.57 -2.54
N VAL A 91 -12.35 0.21 -2.84
CA VAL A 91 -12.37 1.65 -2.63
C VAL A 91 -13.59 1.97 -1.76
N LEU A 92 -13.35 2.60 -0.63
CA LEU A 92 -14.36 2.84 0.40
C LEU A 92 -14.40 4.32 0.77
N GLU A 93 -15.58 4.88 0.90
CA GLU A 93 -15.74 6.23 1.44
C GLU A 93 -15.68 6.17 2.97
N VAL A 94 -14.96 7.12 3.55
CA VAL A 94 -14.93 7.28 5.00
C VAL A 94 -16.12 8.13 5.42
N GLU A 95 -17.01 7.55 6.21
CA GLU A 95 -18.18 8.28 6.73
C GLU A 95 -17.88 9.05 8.01
N GLY A 96 -16.90 8.61 8.77
CA GLY A 96 -16.54 9.22 10.02
C GLY A 96 -15.57 8.34 10.81
N GLY A 97 -15.35 8.70 12.04
CA GLY A 97 -14.46 7.97 12.94
C GLY A 97 -13.51 8.91 13.66
N ASP A 98 -12.57 8.32 14.36
CA ASP A 98 -11.56 9.05 15.11
C ASP A 98 -10.18 8.49 14.86
N LEU A 99 -9.20 9.37 14.81
CA LEU A 99 -7.79 9.00 14.83
C LEU A 99 -7.14 9.67 16.02
N ARG A 100 -6.14 9.01 16.58
CA ARG A 100 -5.27 9.58 17.63
C ARG A 100 -3.91 9.82 16.98
N PRO A 101 -3.73 10.96 16.27
CA PRO A 101 -2.60 11.12 15.35
C PRO A 101 -1.23 10.95 16.03
N GLU A 102 -1.03 11.54 17.19
CA GLU A 102 0.27 11.44 17.86
C GLU A 102 0.58 10.02 18.34
N ALA A 103 -0.40 9.35 18.93
CA ALA A 103 -0.25 7.98 19.40
C ALA A 103 -0.08 7.02 18.24
N LEU A 104 -0.83 7.23 17.15
CA LEU A 104 -0.75 6.43 15.95
C LEU A 104 0.64 6.49 15.33
N VAL A 105 1.17 7.70 15.16
CA VAL A 105 2.50 7.90 14.56
C VAL A 105 3.59 7.30 15.45
N ARG A 106 3.51 7.50 16.77
CA ARG A 106 4.48 6.89 17.68
C ARG A 106 4.46 5.37 17.61
N THR A 107 3.27 4.78 17.56
CA THR A 107 3.13 3.32 17.47
C THR A 107 3.66 2.79 16.15
N LEU A 108 3.39 3.47 15.05
CA LEU A 108 3.93 3.12 13.73
C LEU A 108 5.45 3.19 13.72
N ASP A 109 6.03 4.22 14.32
CA ASP A 109 7.49 4.36 14.40
C ASP A 109 8.12 3.22 15.18
N ARG A 110 7.50 2.79 16.27
CA ARG A 110 7.99 1.62 17.03
C ARG A 110 7.88 0.34 16.21
N THR A 111 6.80 0.17 15.46
CA THR A 111 6.60 -0.97 14.58
C THR A 111 7.71 -1.07 13.53
N ARG A 112 8.07 0.06 12.92
CA ARG A 112 9.16 0.12 11.94
C ARG A 112 10.52 -0.21 12.57
N ARG A 113 10.78 0.27 13.78
CA ARG A 113 12.04 0.00 14.50
C ARG A 113 12.16 -1.45 14.94
N ALA A 114 11.05 -2.04 15.38
CA ALA A 114 11.00 -3.43 15.76
C ALA A 114 11.25 -4.35 14.57
N GLY A 115 10.80 -3.92 13.39
CA GLY A 115 11.01 -4.47 12.06
C GLY A 115 10.95 -5.99 11.98
N PRO A 116 10.97 -6.56 10.81
CA PRO A 116 11.19 -8.00 10.72
C PRO A 116 12.64 -8.35 10.94
#